data_ffd42f12e07586e75e26703228f12896
#
_entry.id   ffd42f12e07586e75e26703228f12896
#
_cell.length_a   1.000
_cell.length_b   1.000
_cell.length_c   1.000
_cell.angle_alpha   90.00
_cell.angle_beta   90.00
_cell.angle_gamma   90.00
#
_symmetry.space_group_name_H-M   'P 1'
#
loop_
_entity.id
_entity.type
_entity.pdbx_description
1 polymer ?
#
loop_
_entity_poly.entity_id
_entity_poly.type
_entity_poly.pdbx_seq_one_letter_code
_entity_poly.pdbx_strand_id
1 'polypeptide(L)'
;MKHSRAGLADSIMLVIWVTVSAMLAWLAFSLGGVDFNVYYAAGRVTLHGGNPYEYEQLAKEITAVTEINNPYYYAPWFTWSILPLSLLPFPVARLLWACSNFALWFLALFSLQGLVDWPPPGWRRWGMYLFVTVLFAWSTWGFEQVGILIFFLFTLALQAVEKKKWTAGIWLSLLLFKPNITALPILVICLWLIRNRNWRPVLVAAVTTIAVLAVSVAVSPGWYNALLTPDKLAGLSFKFSESGAISMLRHNTTLKDWLTAYHASASVSTILPWIATVFGLLFLSWRIVKPVPFIQTTMEALVVTFAITPYALYYDYPSLTLALFFANRKSHSNPLLTLIQIGLNMAIIASLFVGTTISYRYWTVILIAVLMAFQHVAEGFDVASPNSAVTLS
;
A
#
# COMPACT_ATOMS: atom_id res chain seq x y z
N MET A 1 6.89 -20.97 -36.39
CA MET A 1 8.07 -20.21 -35.95
C MET A 1 7.76 -18.93 -35.16
N LYS A 2 6.64 -18.19 -35.37
CA LYS A 2 6.32 -16.97 -34.56
C LYS A 2 6.05 -17.27 -33.08
N HIS A 3 5.42 -18.40 -32.74
CA HIS A 3 5.14 -18.77 -31.34
C HIS A 3 6.41 -19.06 -30.49
N SER A 4 7.49 -19.58 -31.10
CA SER A 4 8.71 -19.90 -30.35
C SER A 4 9.51 -18.65 -29.95
N ARG A 5 9.49 -17.58 -30.78
CA ARG A 5 10.20 -16.32 -30.47
C ARG A 5 9.50 -15.50 -29.38
N ALA A 6 8.16 -15.50 -29.35
CA ALA A 6 7.38 -14.83 -28.31
C ALA A 6 7.63 -15.48 -26.94
N GLY A 7 7.67 -16.83 -26.89
CA GLY A 7 7.95 -17.55 -25.64
C GLY A 7 9.37 -17.30 -25.11
N LEU A 8 10.36 -17.21 -25.98
CA LEU A 8 11.74 -16.91 -25.56
C LEU A 8 11.87 -15.51 -24.97
N ALA A 9 11.29 -14.50 -25.63
CA ALA A 9 11.31 -13.12 -25.12
C ALA A 9 10.61 -13.00 -23.77
N ASP A 10 9.47 -13.70 -23.59
CA ASP A 10 8.73 -13.75 -22.36
C ASP A 10 9.55 -14.38 -21.21
N SER A 11 10.23 -15.49 -21.50
CA SER A 11 11.13 -16.14 -20.54
C SER A 11 12.33 -15.27 -20.16
N ILE A 12 12.93 -14.57 -21.11
CA ILE A 12 14.04 -13.64 -20.85
C ILE A 12 13.59 -12.52 -19.94
N MET A 13 12.44 -11.90 -20.20
CA MET A 13 11.90 -10.82 -19.37
C MET A 13 11.53 -11.29 -17.97
N LEU A 14 10.99 -12.51 -17.83
CA LEU A 14 10.74 -13.13 -16.52
C LEU A 14 12.06 -13.27 -15.74
N VAL A 15 13.11 -13.80 -16.37
CA VAL A 15 14.42 -13.97 -15.71
C VAL A 15 14.99 -12.61 -15.31
N ILE A 16 14.94 -11.61 -16.19
CA ILE A 16 15.38 -10.24 -15.88
C ILE A 16 14.62 -9.70 -14.67
N TRP A 17 13.29 -9.80 -14.66
CA TRP A 17 12.48 -9.31 -13.55
C TRP A 17 12.80 -10.00 -12.22
N VAL A 18 12.91 -11.34 -12.21
CA VAL A 18 13.26 -12.10 -11.01
C VAL A 18 14.68 -11.74 -10.52
N THR A 19 15.65 -11.66 -11.44
CA THR A 19 17.04 -11.31 -11.10
C THR A 19 17.13 -9.90 -10.51
N VAL A 20 16.52 -8.90 -11.15
CA VAL A 20 16.51 -7.52 -10.64
C VAL A 20 15.78 -7.45 -9.30
N SER A 21 14.66 -8.16 -9.14
CA SER A 21 13.95 -8.23 -7.86
C SER A 21 14.82 -8.82 -6.74
N ALA A 22 15.54 -9.91 -7.02
CA ALA A 22 16.44 -10.54 -6.06
C ALA A 22 17.62 -9.62 -5.69
N MET A 23 18.20 -8.92 -6.68
CA MET A 23 19.28 -7.94 -6.44
C MET A 23 18.79 -6.77 -5.57
N LEU A 24 17.61 -6.21 -5.86
CA LEU A 24 17.02 -5.12 -5.08
C LEU A 24 16.70 -5.58 -3.65
N ALA A 25 16.11 -6.77 -3.49
CA ALA A 25 15.80 -7.30 -2.17
C ALA A 25 17.07 -7.58 -1.35
N TRP A 26 18.12 -8.11 -1.97
CA TRP A 26 19.43 -8.31 -1.34
C TRP A 26 20.08 -6.99 -0.91
N LEU A 27 20.10 -6.00 -1.81
CA LEU A 27 20.61 -4.67 -1.51
C LEU A 27 19.83 -4.03 -0.36
N ALA A 28 18.50 -4.09 -0.40
CA ALA A 28 17.63 -3.58 0.64
C ALA A 28 17.91 -4.25 2.00
N PHE A 29 18.03 -5.57 2.03
CA PHE A 29 18.35 -6.34 3.22
C PHE A 29 19.73 -5.96 3.80
N SER A 30 20.73 -5.71 2.91
CA SER A 30 22.10 -5.34 3.29
C SER A 30 22.19 -3.93 3.90
N LEU A 31 21.26 -3.03 3.55
CA LEU A 31 21.20 -1.67 4.11
C LEU A 31 20.72 -1.63 5.57
N GLY A 32 20.20 -2.74 6.09
CA GLY A 32 19.75 -2.87 7.47
C GLY A 32 18.39 -2.24 7.70
N GLY A 33 17.31 -3.03 7.58
CA GLY A 33 15.95 -2.57 7.84
C GLY A 33 15.74 -2.13 9.28
N VAL A 34 14.94 -1.08 9.46
CA VAL A 34 14.75 -0.43 10.75
C VAL A 34 13.48 -0.93 11.45
N ASP A 35 12.43 -1.21 10.66
CA ASP A 35 11.08 -1.35 11.22
C ASP A 35 10.78 -2.77 11.71
N PHE A 36 11.43 -3.80 11.13
CA PHE A 36 11.31 -5.17 11.65
C PHE A 36 11.83 -5.30 13.09
N ASN A 37 12.83 -4.49 13.47
CA ASN A 37 13.35 -4.44 14.84
C ASN A 37 12.22 -4.15 15.83
N VAL A 38 11.36 -3.19 15.50
CA VAL A 38 10.22 -2.78 16.33
C VAL A 38 9.17 -3.89 16.39
N TYR A 39 8.89 -4.56 15.27
CA TYR A 39 7.91 -5.67 15.23
C TYR A 39 8.40 -6.85 16.08
N TYR A 40 9.66 -7.21 15.90
CA TYR A 40 10.29 -8.29 16.68
C TYR A 40 10.30 -7.99 18.16
N ALA A 41 10.69 -6.76 18.56
CA ALA A 41 10.69 -6.32 19.94
C ALA A 41 9.29 -6.30 20.55
N ALA A 42 8.28 -5.82 19.79
CA ALA A 42 6.88 -5.85 20.24
C ALA A 42 6.39 -7.29 20.50
N GLY A 43 6.76 -8.23 19.66
CA GLY A 43 6.49 -9.65 19.87
C GLY A 43 7.20 -10.19 21.12
N ARG A 44 8.47 -9.83 21.35
CA ARG A 44 9.25 -10.21 22.53
C ARG A 44 8.62 -9.69 23.82
N VAL A 45 8.27 -8.38 23.86
CA VAL A 45 7.57 -7.78 25.01
C VAL A 45 6.28 -8.55 25.31
N THR A 46 5.49 -8.85 24.27
CA THR A 46 4.24 -9.58 24.43
C THR A 46 4.46 -11.01 24.94
N LEU A 47 5.49 -11.72 24.47
CA LEU A 47 5.85 -13.07 24.94
C LEU A 47 6.25 -13.08 26.43
N HIS A 48 6.82 -11.99 26.92
CA HIS A 48 7.17 -11.82 28.34
C HIS A 48 6.01 -11.26 29.20
N GLY A 49 4.80 -11.17 28.63
CA GLY A 49 3.61 -10.64 29.33
C GLY A 49 3.60 -9.13 29.53
N GLY A 50 4.48 -8.41 28.81
CA GLY A 50 4.56 -6.95 28.83
C GLY A 50 3.61 -6.28 27.83
N ASN A 51 3.62 -4.94 27.83
CA ASN A 51 2.83 -4.11 26.94
C ASN A 51 3.73 -3.47 25.86
N PRO A 52 3.64 -3.87 24.58
CA PRO A 52 4.49 -3.34 23.51
C PRO A 52 4.22 -1.87 23.19
N TYR A 53 3.14 -1.28 23.70
CA TYR A 53 2.81 0.14 23.55
C TYR A 53 3.45 1.01 24.65
N GLU A 54 4.06 0.41 25.66
CA GLU A 54 4.85 1.12 26.64
C GLU A 54 6.29 1.24 26.14
N TYR A 55 6.67 2.48 25.83
CA TYR A 55 7.94 2.77 25.20
C TYR A 55 9.15 2.21 25.96
N GLU A 56 9.15 2.28 27.29
CA GLU A 56 10.27 1.80 28.10
C GLU A 56 10.45 0.27 28.01
N GLN A 57 9.36 -0.48 27.94
CA GLN A 57 9.43 -1.94 27.77
C GLN A 57 9.89 -2.28 26.35
N LEU A 58 9.34 -1.59 25.34
CA LEU A 58 9.72 -1.78 23.95
C LEU A 58 11.19 -1.42 23.70
N ALA A 59 11.64 -0.28 24.24
CA ALA A 59 13.00 0.21 24.06
C ALA A 59 14.07 -0.75 24.61
N LYS A 60 13.80 -1.43 25.71
CA LYS A 60 14.69 -2.46 26.28
C LYS A 60 14.92 -3.61 25.30
N GLU A 61 13.85 -4.11 24.68
CA GLU A 61 13.95 -5.21 23.72
C GLU A 61 14.56 -4.75 22.37
N ILE A 62 14.27 -3.52 21.94
CA ILE A 62 14.90 -2.95 20.73
C ILE A 62 16.40 -2.74 20.97
N THR A 63 16.80 -2.15 22.07
CA THR A 63 18.22 -1.89 22.38
C THR A 63 19.04 -3.18 22.46
N ALA A 64 18.41 -4.30 22.78
CA ALA A 64 19.06 -5.61 22.77
C ALA A 64 19.42 -6.09 21.33
N VAL A 65 18.79 -5.54 20.28
CA VAL A 65 19.00 -5.95 18.89
C VAL A 65 19.53 -4.84 17.98
N THR A 66 19.34 -3.55 18.35
CA THR A 66 19.75 -2.38 17.56
C THR A 66 19.77 -1.11 18.42
N GLU A 67 20.47 -0.09 17.93
CA GLU A 67 20.48 1.25 18.56
C GLU A 67 19.29 2.13 18.15
N ILE A 68 18.44 1.68 17.22
CA ILE A 68 17.33 2.45 16.67
C ILE A 68 16.08 2.21 17.49
N ASN A 69 15.54 3.26 18.09
CA ASN A 69 14.36 3.24 18.95
C ASN A 69 13.16 3.90 18.25
N ASN A 70 12.29 3.10 17.65
CA ASN A 70 11.02 3.54 17.07
C ASN A 70 9.85 3.04 17.96
N PRO A 71 8.76 3.81 18.10
CA PRO A 71 7.58 3.35 18.80
C PRO A 71 6.77 2.33 17.98
N TYR A 72 5.98 1.50 18.67
CA TYR A 72 5.08 0.54 18.03
C TYR A 72 3.69 1.15 17.85
N TYR A 73 3.19 1.19 16.59
CA TYR A 73 1.92 1.83 16.21
C TYR A 73 0.91 0.88 15.54
N TYR A 74 1.16 -0.42 15.58
CA TYR A 74 0.30 -1.39 14.90
C TYR A 74 -0.72 -1.97 15.86
N ALA A 75 -1.86 -2.45 15.33
CA ALA A 75 -2.86 -3.10 16.13
C ALA A 75 -2.34 -4.44 16.73
N PRO A 76 -2.84 -4.89 17.91
CA PRO A 76 -2.35 -6.08 18.59
C PRO A 76 -2.37 -7.35 17.74
N TRP A 77 -3.37 -7.52 16.86
CA TRP A 77 -3.42 -8.72 16.00
C TRP A 77 -2.29 -8.76 14.98
N PHE A 78 -1.67 -7.63 14.62
CA PHE A 78 -0.42 -7.66 13.88
C PHE A 78 0.73 -8.21 14.74
N THR A 79 0.83 -7.81 16.01
CA THR A 79 1.82 -8.36 16.94
C THR A 79 1.69 -9.89 17.02
N TRP A 80 0.48 -10.41 17.10
CA TRP A 80 0.27 -11.86 17.15
C TRP A 80 0.79 -12.59 15.91
N SER A 81 0.71 -11.98 14.74
CA SER A 81 1.29 -12.55 13.51
C SER A 81 2.81 -12.62 13.54
N ILE A 82 3.45 -11.77 14.36
CA ILE A 82 4.91 -11.70 14.52
C ILE A 82 5.41 -12.62 15.66
N LEU A 83 4.58 -13.03 16.60
CA LEU A 83 4.99 -13.87 17.75
C LEU A 83 5.84 -15.08 17.34
N PRO A 84 5.51 -15.86 16.29
CA PRO A 84 6.34 -17.00 15.90
C PRO A 84 7.77 -16.59 15.50
N LEU A 85 7.94 -15.42 14.89
CA LEU A 85 9.26 -14.90 14.55
C LEU A 85 10.02 -14.42 15.77
N SER A 86 9.31 -13.87 16.76
CA SER A 86 9.91 -13.36 18.00
C SER A 86 10.40 -14.47 18.94
N LEU A 87 10.05 -15.73 18.67
CA LEU A 87 10.62 -16.91 19.35
C LEU A 87 12.00 -17.31 18.81
N LEU A 88 12.37 -16.84 17.62
CA LEU A 88 13.61 -17.17 16.96
C LEU A 88 14.73 -16.17 17.30
N PRO A 89 16.01 -16.53 17.15
CA PRO A 89 17.08 -15.55 17.17
C PRO A 89 16.85 -14.42 16.14
N PHE A 90 17.11 -13.17 16.52
CA PHE A 90 16.81 -12.01 15.68
C PHE A 90 17.30 -12.11 14.22
N PRO A 91 18.56 -12.54 13.92
CA PRO A 91 19.01 -12.64 12.54
C PRO A 91 18.20 -13.64 11.70
N VAL A 92 17.76 -14.74 12.32
CA VAL A 92 16.92 -15.77 11.65
C VAL A 92 15.52 -15.22 11.42
N ALA A 93 14.92 -14.58 12.42
CA ALA A 93 13.60 -13.95 12.31
C ALA A 93 13.58 -12.88 11.21
N ARG A 94 14.61 -12.03 11.15
CA ARG A 94 14.78 -11.00 10.15
C ARG A 94 14.91 -11.58 8.74
N LEU A 95 15.71 -12.61 8.56
CA LEU A 95 15.84 -13.29 7.27
C LEU A 95 14.51 -13.89 6.82
N LEU A 96 13.79 -14.56 7.72
CA LEU A 96 12.47 -15.13 7.40
C LEU A 96 11.45 -14.05 7.04
N TRP A 97 11.47 -12.90 7.74
CA TRP A 97 10.63 -11.75 7.39
C TRP A 97 10.95 -11.20 6.00
N ALA A 98 12.23 -11.02 5.67
CA ALA A 98 12.67 -10.56 4.35
C ALA A 98 12.25 -11.54 3.25
N CYS A 99 12.47 -12.84 3.43
CA CYS A 99 12.04 -13.89 2.51
C CYS A 99 10.51 -13.92 2.34
N SER A 100 9.76 -13.74 3.44
CA SER A 100 8.30 -13.67 3.39
C SER A 100 7.82 -12.46 2.60
N ASN A 101 8.36 -11.27 2.82
CA ASN A 101 8.03 -10.07 2.06
C ASN A 101 8.37 -10.24 0.57
N PHE A 102 9.51 -10.85 0.26
CA PHE A 102 9.89 -11.17 -1.12
C PHE A 102 8.85 -12.09 -1.77
N ALA A 103 8.52 -13.21 -1.13
CA ALA A 103 7.52 -14.16 -1.64
C ALA A 103 6.13 -13.53 -1.78
N LEU A 104 5.68 -12.76 -0.78
CA LEU A 104 4.38 -12.09 -0.80
C LEU A 104 4.25 -11.08 -1.95
N TRP A 105 5.34 -10.40 -2.34
CA TRP A 105 5.35 -9.51 -3.49
C TRP A 105 4.97 -10.24 -4.78
N PHE A 106 5.61 -11.39 -5.05
CA PHE A 106 5.31 -12.19 -6.22
C PHE A 106 3.89 -12.77 -6.18
N LEU A 107 3.51 -13.30 -5.01
CA LEU A 107 2.16 -13.85 -4.82
C LEU A 107 1.07 -12.79 -5.06
N ALA A 108 1.28 -11.56 -4.57
CA ALA A 108 0.36 -10.45 -4.80
C ALA A 108 0.26 -10.11 -6.30
N LEU A 109 1.39 -9.97 -7.00
CA LEU A 109 1.42 -9.66 -8.43
C LEU A 109 0.78 -10.77 -9.28
N PHE A 110 1.05 -12.04 -8.98
CA PHE A 110 0.39 -13.15 -9.67
C PHE A 110 -1.11 -13.21 -9.37
N SER A 111 -1.50 -12.89 -8.14
CA SER A 111 -2.90 -12.83 -7.74
C SER A 111 -3.69 -11.73 -8.46
N LEU A 112 -3.03 -10.65 -8.89
CA LEU A 112 -3.66 -9.58 -9.67
C LEU A 112 -4.16 -10.03 -11.04
N GLN A 113 -3.57 -11.06 -11.65
CA GLN A 113 -3.91 -11.51 -13.00
C GLN A 113 -5.39 -11.89 -13.16
N GLY A 114 -6.08 -12.23 -12.08
CA GLY A 114 -7.50 -12.53 -12.10
C GLY A 114 -8.42 -11.37 -11.75
N LEU A 115 -7.87 -10.18 -11.45
CA LEU A 115 -8.63 -9.01 -10.99
C LEU A 115 -8.69 -7.89 -12.03
N VAL A 116 -7.67 -7.77 -12.84
CA VAL A 116 -7.56 -6.71 -13.86
C VAL A 116 -7.31 -7.38 -15.20
N ASP A 117 -7.99 -6.91 -16.24
CA ASP A 117 -7.72 -7.35 -17.61
C ASP A 117 -6.29 -6.94 -17.97
N TRP A 118 -5.40 -7.90 -17.86
CA TRP A 118 -3.99 -7.70 -18.15
C TRP A 118 -3.71 -7.71 -19.65
N PRO A 119 -2.68 -6.97 -20.06
CA PRO A 119 -2.11 -7.23 -21.37
C PRO A 119 -1.72 -8.71 -21.46
N PRO A 120 -1.90 -9.32 -22.62
CA PRO A 120 -1.55 -10.72 -22.84
C PRO A 120 -0.10 -11.00 -22.41
N PRO A 121 0.25 -12.27 -22.12
CA PRO A 121 1.63 -12.64 -21.84
C PRO A 121 2.59 -12.03 -22.85
N GLY A 122 3.69 -11.46 -22.36
CA GLY A 122 4.67 -10.80 -23.21
C GLY A 122 5.47 -9.74 -22.46
N TRP A 123 6.39 -9.09 -23.14
CA TRP A 123 7.31 -8.10 -22.56
C TRP A 123 6.61 -6.96 -21.80
N ARG A 124 5.39 -6.57 -22.22
CA ARG A 124 4.59 -5.53 -21.52
C ARG A 124 4.23 -5.94 -20.10
N ARG A 125 3.83 -7.20 -19.88
CA ARG A 125 3.48 -7.73 -18.57
C ARG A 125 4.70 -7.70 -17.65
N TRP A 126 5.80 -8.27 -18.09
CA TRP A 126 7.02 -8.34 -17.30
C TRP A 126 7.64 -6.96 -17.09
N GLY A 127 7.56 -6.09 -18.11
CA GLY A 127 7.96 -4.68 -18.01
C GLY A 127 7.18 -3.96 -16.91
N MET A 128 5.86 -4.16 -16.83
CA MET A 128 5.05 -3.59 -15.75
C MET A 128 5.41 -4.19 -14.38
N TYR A 129 5.66 -5.50 -14.30
CA TYR A 129 6.10 -6.11 -13.04
C TYR A 129 7.44 -5.54 -12.58
N LEU A 130 8.40 -5.40 -13.49
CA LEU A 130 9.68 -4.76 -13.21
C LEU A 130 9.50 -3.32 -12.77
N PHE A 131 8.67 -2.56 -13.48
CA PHE A 131 8.35 -1.18 -13.19
C PHE A 131 7.83 -0.97 -11.76
N VAL A 132 6.78 -1.70 -11.37
CA VAL A 132 6.23 -1.57 -10.01
C VAL A 132 7.15 -2.12 -8.93
N THR A 133 7.99 -3.11 -9.25
CA THR A 133 8.99 -3.63 -8.32
C THR A 133 10.02 -2.55 -7.97
N VAL A 134 10.54 -1.86 -8.98
CA VAL A 134 11.48 -0.73 -8.79
C VAL A 134 10.80 0.43 -8.07
N LEU A 135 9.53 0.73 -8.39
CA LEU A 135 8.79 1.82 -7.77
C LEU A 135 8.48 1.57 -6.29
N PHE A 136 7.94 0.39 -5.97
CA PHE A 136 7.24 0.20 -4.71
C PHE A 136 7.84 -0.87 -3.81
N ALA A 137 8.32 -2.00 -4.36
CA ALA A 137 8.77 -3.10 -3.52
C ALA A 137 10.11 -2.79 -2.84
N TRP A 138 11.03 -2.18 -3.55
CA TRP A 138 12.39 -1.91 -3.08
C TRP A 138 12.40 -1.09 -1.77
N SER A 139 11.54 -0.05 -1.66
CA SER A 139 11.45 0.76 -0.46
C SER A 139 10.89 -0.02 0.73
N THR A 140 9.90 -0.89 0.47
CA THR A 140 9.30 -1.73 1.51
C THR A 140 10.29 -2.78 2.00
N TRP A 141 11.08 -3.37 1.11
CA TRP A 141 12.16 -4.28 1.48
C TRP A 141 13.25 -3.57 2.29
N GLY A 142 13.66 -2.35 1.86
CA GLY A 142 14.71 -1.57 2.52
C GLY A 142 14.37 -1.12 3.94
N PHE A 143 13.10 -0.86 4.22
CA PHE A 143 12.62 -0.55 5.58
C PHE A 143 12.06 -1.77 6.31
N GLU A 144 11.99 -2.93 5.66
CA GLU A 144 11.40 -4.17 6.18
C GLU A 144 9.95 -3.98 6.65
N GLN A 145 9.20 -3.15 5.90
CA GLN A 145 7.85 -2.69 6.24
C GLN A 145 6.74 -3.65 5.78
N VAL A 146 5.53 -3.40 6.27
CA VAL A 146 4.31 -4.20 6.02
C VAL A 146 3.58 -3.84 4.72
N GLY A 147 4.03 -2.86 3.95
CA GLY A 147 3.34 -2.38 2.75
C GLY A 147 3.02 -3.48 1.74
N ILE A 148 3.94 -4.45 1.57
CA ILE A 148 3.74 -5.61 0.70
C ILE A 148 2.70 -6.58 1.28
N LEU A 149 2.70 -6.81 2.60
CA LEU A 149 1.67 -7.62 3.25
C LEU A 149 0.28 -6.99 3.06
N ILE A 150 0.16 -5.66 3.21
CA ILE A 150 -1.09 -4.94 2.95
C ILE A 150 -1.54 -5.12 1.51
N PHE A 151 -0.65 -4.94 0.55
CA PHE A 151 -0.92 -5.15 -0.87
C PHE A 151 -1.42 -6.58 -1.14
N PHE A 152 -0.76 -7.59 -0.60
CA PHE A 152 -1.17 -9.00 -0.74
C PHE A 152 -2.56 -9.25 -0.13
N LEU A 153 -2.81 -8.78 1.08
CA LEU A 153 -4.12 -8.91 1.73
C LEU A 153 -5.23 -8.20 0.94
N PHE A 154 -4.95 -7.03 0.35
CA PHE A 154 -5.89 -6.37 -0.56
C PHE A 154 -6.20 -7.25 -1.78
N THR A 155 -5.19 -7.85 -2.41
CA THR A 155 -5.45 -8.72 -3.57
C THR A 155 -6.32 -9.90 -3.21
N LEU A 156 -6.12 -10.52 -2.03
CA LEU A 156 -6.96 -11.61 -1.53
C LEU A 156 -8.40 -11.14 -1.23
N ALA A 157 -8.55 -9.97 -0.60
CA ALA A 157 -9.86 -9.38 -0.32
C ALA A 157 -10.64 -9.13 -1.62
N LEU A 158 -10.00 -8.48 -2.60
CA LEU A 158 -10.62 -8.16 -3.89
C LEU A 158 -11.00 -9.41 -4.67
N GLN A 159 -10.13 -10.42 -4.74
CA GLN A 159 -10.46 -11.71 -5.37
C GLN A 159 -11.64 -12.41 -4.68
N ALA A 160 -11.68 -12.34 -3.34
CA ALA A 160 -12.78 -12.94 -2.61
C ALA A 160 -14.10 -12.19 -2.84
N VAL A 161 -14.07 -10.86 -2.99
CA VAL A 161 -15.25 -10.05 -3.36
C VAL A 161 -15.74 -10.41 -4.77
N GLU A 162 -14.84 -10.43 -5.76
CA GLU A 162 -15.15 -10.79 -7.14
C GLU A 162 -15.78 -12.21 -7.24
N LYS A 163 -15.23 -13.16 -6.49
CA LYS A 163 -15.74 -14.54 -6.41
C LYS A 163 -16.93 -14.68 -5.45
N LYS A 164 -17.51 -13.58 -4.96
CA LYS A 164 -18.64 -13.53 -4.01
C LYS A 164 -18.45 -14.40 -2.76
N LYS A 165 -17.20 -14.56 -2.29
CA LYS A 165 -16.88 -15.38 -1.12
C LYS A 165 -17.03 -14.56 0.16
N TRP A 166 -17.61 -15.16 1.20
CA TRP A 166 -17.73 -14.55 2.53
C TRP A 166 -16.37 -14.27 3.18
N THR A 167 -15.33 -15.02 2.81
CA THR A 167 -13.95 -14.85 3.31
C THR A 167 -13.36 -13.47 3.01
N ALA A 168 -13.94 -12.70 2.08
CA ALA A 168 -13.56 -11.31 1.85
C ALA A 168 -13.59 -10.50 3.16
N GLY A 169 -14.58 -10.75 4.03
CA GLY A 169 -14.72 -10.07 5.31
C GLY A 169 -13.54 -10.32 6.25
N ILE A 170 -12.97 -11.51 6.26
CA ILE A 170 -11.77 -11.82 7.07
C ILE A 170 -10.59 -10.98 6.60
N TRP A 171 -10.32 -10.97 5.30
CA TRP A 171 -9.19 -10.21 4.74
C TRP A 171 -9.33 -8.71 4.97
N LEU A 172 -10.55 -8.16 4.81
CA LEU A 172 -10.86 -6.76 5.09
C LEU A 172 -10.60 -6.41 6.57
N SER A 173 -10.98 -7.28 7.50
CA SER A 173 -10.73 -7.06 8.93
C SER A 173 -9.24 -7.08 9.28
N LEU A 174 -8.50 -8.04 8.72
CA LEU A 174 -7.06 -8.14 8.96
C LEU A 174 -6.32 -6.91 8.47
N LEU A 175 -6.74 -6.29 7.37
CA LEU A 175 -6.16 -5.06 6.83
C LEU A 175 -6.24 -3.87 7.80
N LEU A 176 -7.16 -3.88 8.76
CA LEU A 176 -7.32 -2.79 9.74
C LEU A 176 -6.17 -2.67 10.74
N PHE A 177 -5.15 -3.54 10.68
CA PHE A 177 -3.96 -3.35 11.51
C PHE A 177 -3.16 -2.08 11.17
N LYS A 178 -3.39 -1.49 9.97
CA LYS A 178 -2.82 -0.21 9.55
C LYS A 178 -3.92 0.70 8.94
N PRO A 179 -4.82 1.23 9.77
CA PRO A 179 -6.06 1.86 9.31
C PRO A 179 -5.85 3.16 8.53
N ASN A 180 -4.75 3.87 8.74
CA ASN A 180 -4.45 5.13 8.05
C ASN A 180 -4.43 5.02 6.50
N ILE A 181 -4.13 3.84 5.97
CA ILE A 181 -4.10 3.59 4.52
C ILE A 181 -5.13 2.55 4.06
N THR A 182 -5.80 1.87 4.99
CA THR A 182 -6.71 0.77 4.64
C THR A 182 -8.18 1.05 4.99
N ALA A 183 -8.47 1.89 6.00
CA ALA A 183 -9.83 2.08 6.48
C ALA A 183 -10.77 2.65 5.42
N LEU A 184 -10.35 3.66 4.67
CA LEU A 184 -11.22 4.28 3.65
C LEU A 184 -11.50 3.32 2.47
N PRO A 185 -10.55 2.62 1.85
CA PRO A 185 -10.84 1.60 0.85
C PRO A 185 -11.74 0.48 1.39
N ILE A 186 -11.54 0.02 2.63
CA ILE A 186 -12.40 -0.99 3.26
C ILE A 186 -13.83 -0.48 3.40
N LEU A 187 -14.01 0.77 3.86
CA LEU A 187 -15.33 1.40 3.97
C LEU A 187 -16.01 1.45 2.60
N VAL A 188 -15.30 1.87 1.55
CA VAL A 188 -15.83 1.93 0.18
C VAL A 188 -16.24 0.55 -0.31
N ILE A 189 -15.42 -0.48 -0.08
CA ILE A 189 -15.73 -1.87 -0.41
C ILE A 189 -17.00 -2.34 0.33
N CYS A 190 -17.09 -2.09 1.63
CA CYS A 190 -18.25 -2.46 2.44
C CYS A 190 -19.52 -1.76 1.96
N LEU A 191 -19.47 -0.46 1.67
CA LEU A 191 -20.61 0.29 1.15
C LEU A 191 -21.04 -0.21 -0.24
N TRP A 192 -20.10 -0.54 -1.10
CA TRP A 192 -20.39 -1.17 -2.39
C TRP A 192 -21.06 -2.53 -2.22
N LEU A 193 -20.58 -3.38 -1.32
CA LEU A 193 -21.16 -4.68 -1.00
C LEU A 193 -22.60 -4.54 -0.46
N ILE A 194 -22.82 -3.58 0.45
CA ILE A 194 -24.16 -3.28 1.01
C ILE A 194 -25.11 -2.86 -0.10
N ARG A 195 -24.69 -1.91 -0.96
CA ARG A 195 -25.50 -1.46 -2.10
C ARG A 195 -25.90 -2.61 -3.03
N ASN A 196 -24.98 -3.54 -3.27
CA ASN A 196 -25.23 -4.70 -4.14
C ASN A 196 -25.87 -5.89 -3.39
N ARG A 197 -26.42 -5.65 -2.20
CA ARG A 197 -27.11 -6.66 -1.35
C ARG A 197 -26.27 -7.89 -1.00
N ASN A 198 -24.94 -7.77 -1.04
CA ASN A 198 -24.01 -8.81 -0.63
C ASN A 198 -23.54 -8.60 0.81
N TRP A 199 -24.42 -8.88 1.78
CA TRP A 199 -24.20 -8.61 3.20
C TRP A 199 -23.24 -9.57 3.89
N ARG A 200 -23.08 -10.79 3.37
CA ARG A 200 -22.28 -11.83 4.05
C ARG A 200 -20.85 -11.41 4.33
N PRO A 201 -20.06 -10.89 3.36
CA PRO A 201 -18.72 -10.42 3.66
C PRO A 201 -18.69 -9.26 4.66
N VAL A 202 -19.69 -8.36 4.64
CA VAL A 202 -19.76 -7.22 5.57
C VAL A 202 -20.00 -7.70 7.01
N LEU A 203 -20.94 -8.65 7.18
CA LEU A 203 -21.20 -9.27 8.50
C LEU A 203 -19.96 -10.00 9.02
N VAL A 204 -19.29 -10.77 8.14
CA VAL A 204 -18.05 -11.46 8.50
C VAL A 204 -16.96 -10.45 8.88
N ALA A 205 -16.82 -9.34 8.14
CA ALA A 205 -15.89 -8.28 8.49
C ALA A 205 -16.19 -7.70 9.87
N ALA A 206 -17.45 -7.37 10.15
CA ALA A 206 -17.86 -6.85 11.44
C ALA A 206 -17.57 -7.84 12.58
N VAL A 207 -17.99 -9.10 12.44
CA VAL A 207 -17.77 -10.15 13.46
C VAL A 207 -16.28 -10.38 13.68
N THR A 208 -15.49 -10.51 12.61
CA THR A 208 -14.04 -10.73 12.71
C THR A 208 -13.36 -9.52 13.39
N THR A 209 -13.73 -8.30 13.00
CA THR A 209 -13.17 -7.08 13.62
C THR A 209 -13.52 -7.03 15.11
N ILE A 210 -14.78 -7.29 15.49
CA ILE A 210 -15.19 -7.33 16.89
C ILE A 210 -14.43 -8.42 17.65
N ALA A 211 -14.28 -9.61 17.07
CA ALA A 211 -13.54 -10.71 17.70
C ALA A 211 -12.07 -10.36 17.94
N VAL A 212 -11.36 -9.83 16.92
CA VAL A 212 -9.95 -9.46 17.10
C VAL A 212 -9.77 -8.29 18.07
N LEU A 213 -10.71 -7.33 18.10
CA LEU A 213 -10.71 -6.25 19.10
C LEU A 213 -10.95 -6.78 20.51
N ALA A 214 -11.93 -7.67 20.71
CA ALA A 214 -12.23 -8.27 22.00
C ALA A 214 -11.02 -9.06 22.55
N VAL A 215 -10.42 -9.90 21.70
CA VAL A 215 -9.18 -10.62 22.08
C VAL A 215 -8.04 -9.64 22.36
N SER A 216 -7.91 -8.56 21.57
CA SER A 216 -6.89 -7.53 21.80
C SER A 216 -7.02 -6.85 23.15
N VAL A 217 -8.24 -6.54 23.57
CA VAL A 217 -8.50 -5.96 24.92
C VAL A 217 -8.18 -6.97 26.03
N ALA A 218 -8.46 -8.26 25.80
CA ALA A 218 -8.20 -9.31 26.78
C ALA A 218 -6.69 -9.60 26.93
N VAL A 219 -5.95 -9.61 25.82
CA VAL A 219 -4.50 -9.96 25.80
C VAL A 219 -3.60 -8.77 26.09
N SER A 220 -3.98 -7.58 25.66
CA SER A 220 -3.21 -6.35 25.82
C SER A 220 -4.12 -5.22 26.32
N PRO A 221 -4.58 -5.27 27.58
CA PRO A 221 -5.50 -4.26 28.12
C PRO A 221 -4.87 -2.87 28.05
N GLY A 222 -5.65 -1.89 27.60
CA GLY A 222 -5.19 -0.50 27.47
C GLY A 222 -4.37 -0.17 26.22
N TRP A 223 -4.20 -1.11 25.27
CA TRP A 223 -3.50 -0.84 24.00
C TRP A 223 -4.08 0.38 23.23
N TYR A 224 -5.40 0.55 23.27
CA TYR A 224 -6.08 1.67 22.62
C TYR A 224 -5.74 3.02 23.29
N ASN A 225 -5.45 3.04 24.59
CA ASN A 225 -5.02 4.27 25.28
C ASN A 225 -3.71 4.80 24.71
N ALA A 226 -2.78 3.92 24.34
CA ALA A 226 -1.52 4.32 23.74
C ALA A 226 -1.71 4.94 22.35
N LEU A 227 -2.72 4.49 21.59
CA LEU A 227 -3.03 5.03 20.26
C LEU A 227 -3.93 6.27 20.31
N LEU A 228 -4.76 6.43 21.34
CA LEU A 228 -5.75 7.50 21.45
C LEU A 228 -5.31 8.66 22.35
N THR A 229 -4.19 8.53 23.06
CA THR A 229 -3.71 9.60 23.97
C THR A 229 -2.73 10.51 23.19
N PRO A 230 -3.15 11.72 22.78
CA PRO A 230 -2.31 12.65 22.01
C PRO A 230 -0.98 12.98 22.71
N ASP A 231 -1.00 13.06 24.04
CA ASP A 231 0.19 13.39 24.84
C ASP A 231 1.25 12.28 24.81
N LYS A 232 0.84 11.01 24.74
CA LYS A 232 1.78 9.90 24.53
C LYS A 232 2.36 9.92 23.10
N LEU A 233 1.55 10.25 22.10
CA LEU A 233 1.99 10.46 20.73
C LEU A 233 2.87 11.71 20.59
N ALA A 234 2.51 12.80 21.28
CA ALA A 234 3.30 14.04 21.30
C ALA A 234 4.61 13.87 22.08
N GLY A 235 4.60 13.15 23.21
CA GLY A 235 5.81 12.81 23.98
C GLY A 235 6.78 11.91 23.22
N LEU A 236 6.25 11.04 22.33
CA LEU A 236 7.05 10.25 21.41
C LEU A 236 7.66 11.13 20.33
N SER A 237 6.91 12.06 19.72
CA SER A 237 7.45 13.01 18.75
C SER A 237 8.49 13.94 19.37
N PHE A 238 8.38 14.29 20.66
CA PHE A 238 9.35 15.15 21.35
C PHE A 238 10.67 14.41 21.64
N LYS A 239 10.64 13.16 22.08
CA LYS A 239 11.86 12.34 22.27
C LYS A 239 12.59 12.06 20.93
N PHE A 240 11.88 12.04 19.82
CA PHE A 240 12.44 11.95 18.47
C PHE A 240 13.00 13.29 17.97
N SER A 241 12.60 14.44 18.54
CA SER A 241 12.97 15.75 18.02
C SER A 241 14.45 16.09 18.24
N GLU A 242 15.11 15.53 19.24
CA GLU A 242 16.49 15.92 19.56
C GLU A 242 17.57 15.21 18.73
N SER A 243 17.31 14.04 18.13
CA SER A 243 18.34 13.37 17.31
C SER A 243 17.85 12.65 16.03
N GLY A 244 16.59 12.31 15.92
CA GLY A 244 16.06 11.51 14.81
C GLY A 244 14.74 11.97 14.20
N ALA A 245 13.89 12.66 14.95
CA ALA A 245 12.55 13.02 14.50
C ALA A 245 12.50 14.07 13.41
N ILE A 246 13.47 14.97 13.33
CA ILE A 246 13.61 15.88 12.19
C ILE A 246 13.84 15.08 10.90
N SER A 247 14.52 13.96 10.99
CA SER A 247 14.70 13.03 9.87
C SER A 247 13.37 12.34 9.50
N MET A 248 12.58 11.85 10.47
CA MET A 248 11.33 11.12 10.17
C MET A 248 10.18 12.03 9.74
N LEU A 249 10.02 13.22 10.31
CA LEU A 249 9.05 14.22 9.85
C LEU A 249 9.31 14.68 8.39
N ARG A 250 10.56 14.56 7.92
CA ARG A 250 10.92 14.78 6.51
C ARG A 250 10.58 13.60 5.60
N HIS A 251 10.05 12.51 6.15
CA HIS A 251 9.84 11.25 5.41
C HIS A 251 8.37 10.97 5.08
N ASN A 252 7.42 11.75 5.65
CA ASN A 252 6.01 11.60 5.32
C ASN A 252 5.75 12.03 3.87
N THR A 253 4.93 11.22 3.19
CA THR A 253 4.51 11.48 1.83
C THR A 253 3.04 11.89 1.80
N THR A 254 2.71 12.92 2.58
CA THR A 254 1.36 13.49 2.70
C THR A 254 1.25 14.80 1.95
N LEU A 255 0.03 15.22 1.61
CA LEU A 255 -0.22 16.53 0.99
C LEU A 255 0.33 17.68 1.86
N LYS A 256 0.16 17.58 3.19
CA LYS A 256 0.66 18.58 4.14
C LYS A 256 2.18 18.70 4.06
N ASP A 257 2.89 17.59 4.15
CA ASP A 257 4.35 17.59 4.17
C ASP A 257 4.94 18.01 2.83
N TRP A 258 4.26 17.62 1.72
CA TRP A 258 4.61 18.06 0.38
C TRP A 258 4.48 19.57 0.23
N LEU A 259 3.35 20.16 0.65
CA LEU A 259 3.16 21.63 0.64
C LEU A 259 4.21 22.34 1.48
N THR A 260 4.54 21.81 2.65
CA THR A 260 5.57 22.36 3.54
C THR A 260 6.96 22.30 2.88
N ALA A 261 7.26 21.21 2.18
CA ALA A 261 8.52 21.06 1.44
C ALA A 261 8.65 22.07 0.28
N TYR A 262 7.53 22.56 -0.28
CA TYR A 262 7.48 23.63 -1.27
C TYR A 262 7.32 25.03 -0.63
N HIS A 263 7.57 25.18 0.66
CA HIS A 263 7.50 26.44 1.40
C HIS A 263 6.11 27.12 1.36
N ALA A 264 5.04 26.35 1.20
CA ALA A 264 3.68 26.89 1.33
C ALA A 264 3.47 27.44 2.74
N SER A 265 2.63 28.48 2.87
CA SER A 265 2.33 29.05 4.19
C SER A 265 1.67 28.02 5.11
N ALA A 266 1.83 28.18 6.42
CA ALA A 266 1.26 27.29 7.43
C ALA A 266 -0.26 27.15 7.27
N SER A 267 -0.95 28.23 6.91
CA SER A 267 -2.40 28.21 6.62
C SER A 267 -2.73 27.33 5.44
N VAL A 268 -2.00 27.45 4.31
CA VAL A 268 -2.21 26.62 3.11
C VAL A 268 -1.92 25.16 3.42
N SER A 269 -0.82 24.85 4.10
CA SER A 269 -0.43 23.48 4.45
C SER A 269 -1.41 22.83 5.44
N THR A 270 -2.20 23.61 6.16
CA THR A 270 -3.23 23.10 7.08
C THR A 270 -4.60 22.99 6.38
N ILE A 271 -5.02 24.03 5.65
CA ILE A 271 -6.39 24.12 5.11
C ILE A 271 -6.55 23.22 3.86
N LEU A 272 -5.57 23.20 2.96
CA LEU A 272 -5.69 22.47 1.69
C LEU A 272 -5.86 20.95 1.87
N PRO A 273 -5.19 20.26 2.81
CA PRO A 273 -5.48 18.85 3.11
C PRO A 273 -6.92 18.59 3.56
N TRP A 274 -7.52 19.48 4.35
CA TRP A 274 -8.94 19.38 4.75
C TRP A 274 -9.88 19.55 3.56
N ILE A 275 -9.59 20.52 2.69
CA ILE A 275 -10.35 20.72 1.45
C ILE A 275 -10.24 19.45 0.57
N ALA A 276 -9.03 18.93 0.37
CA ALA A 276 -8.80 17.71 -0.40
C ALA A 276 -9.56 16.52 0.21
N THR A 277 -9.60 16.41 1.55
CA THR A 277 -10.35 15.37 2.26
C THR A 277 -11.85 15.47 1.95
N VAL A 278 -12.45 16.65 2.08
CA VAL A 278 -13.87 16.86 1.79
C VAL A 278 -14.19 16.50 0.34
N PHE A 279 -13.41 17.02 -0.62
CA PHE A 279 -13.61 16.70 -2.04
C PHE A 279 -13.39 15.22 -2.36
N GLY A 280 -12.39 14.58 -1.77
CA GLY A 280 -12.13 13.15 -1.93
C GLY A 280 -13.29 12.30 -1.42
N LEU A 281 -13.84 12.62 -0.25
CA LEU A 281 -14.99 11.92 0.31
C LEU A 281 -16.26 12.15 -0.51
N LEU A 282 -16.52 13.37 -0.97
CA LEU A 282 -17.64 13.68 -1.86
C LEU A 282 -17.51 12.92 -3.19
N PHE A 283 -16.33 12.92 -3.78
CA PHE A 283 -16.05 12.14 -5.00
C PHE A 283 -16.33 10.65 -4.81
N LEU A 284 -15.82 10.02 -3.75
CA LEU A 284 -16.04 8.60 -3.47
C LEU A 284 -17.52 8.31 -3.19
N SER A 285 -18.21 9.18 -2.46
CA SER A 285 -19.66 9.07 -2.22
C SER A 285 -20.44 9.08 -3.53
N TRP A 286 -20.10 10.01 -4.43
CA TRP A 286 -20.68 10.07 -5.76
C TRP A 286 -20.38 8.82 -6.58
N ARG A 287 -19.13 8.29 -6.53
CA ARG A 287 -18.74 7.06 -7.24
C ARG A 287 -19.50 5.83 -6.75
N ILE A 288 -19.71 5.70 -5.44
CA ILE A 288 -20.48 4.60 -4.85
C ILE A 288 -21.94 4.62 -5.34
N VAL A 289 -22.53 5.80 -5.54
CA VAL A 289 -23.92 5.94 -6.03
C VAL A 289 -24.04 5.65 -7.54
N LYS A 290 -22.98 5.84 -8.32
CA LYS A 290 -23.00 5.57 -9.77
C LYS A 290 -22.82 4.06 -10.08
N PRO A 291 -23.31 3.57 -11.22
CA PRO A 291 -23.10 2.18 -11.66
C PRO A 291 -21.68 1.96 -12.18
N VAL A 292 -20.71 2.10 -11.29
CA VAL A 292 -19.27 1.97 -11.60
C VAL A 292 -18.81 0.56 -11.19
N PRO A 293 -17.91 -0.07 -11.97
CA PRO A 293 -17.34 -1.36 -11.62
C PRO A 293 -16.64 -1.32 -10.25
N PHE A 294 -16.80 -2.40 -9.47
CA PHE A 294 -16.24 -2.56 -8.14
C PHE A 294 -14.73 -2.25 -8.09
N ILE A 295 -13.97 -2.88 -8.98
CA ILE A 295 -12.51 -2.72 -9.04
C ILE A 295 -12.13 -1.26 -9.26
N GLN A 296 -12.79 -0.57 -10.18
CA GLN A 296 -12.51 0.85 -10.46
C GLN A 296 -12.75 1.72 -9.22
N THR A 297 -13.91 1.57 -8.57
CA THR A 297 -14.25 2.36 -7.37
C THR A 297 -13.23 2.11 -6.24
N THR A 298 -12.75 0.87 -6.10
CA THR A 298 -11.73 0.52 -5.11
C THR A 298 -10.37 1.13 -5.43
N MET A 299 -9.96 1.14 -6.72
CA MET A 299 -8.71 1.78 -7.13
C MET A 299 -8.74 3.30 -6.90
N GLU A 300 -9.87 3.93 -7.21
CA GLU A 300 -10.10 5.35 -6.91
C GLU A 300 -10.03 5.62 -5.40
N ALA A 301 -10.60 4.74 -4.58
CA ALA A 301 -10.54 4.86 -3.12
C ALA A 301 -9.10 4.73 -2.58
N LEU A 302 -8.29 3.85 -3.14
CA LEU A 302 -6.87 3.75 -2.79
C LEU A 302 -6.12 5.05 -3.09
N VAL A 303 -6.26 5.60 -4.29
CA VAL A 303 -5.59 6.85 -4.67
C VAL A 303 -6.06 8.02 -3.80
N VAL A 304 -7.38 8.15 -3.58
CA VAL A 304 -7.94 9.18 -2.69
C VAL A 304 -7.38 9.01 -1.27
N THR A 305 -7.27 7.78 -0.76
CA THR A 305 -6.71 7.53 0.57
C THR A 305 -5.29 8.10 0.68
N PHE A 306 -4.41 7.80 -0.26
CA PHE A 306 -3.04 8.33 -0.24
C PHE A 306 -2.99 9.84 -0.50
N ALA A 307 -3.98 10.40 -1.20
CA ALA A 307 -4.07 11.84 -1.42
C ALA A 307 -4.45 12.62 -0.16
N ILE A 308 -5.27 12.03 0.73
CA ILE A 308 -5.86 12.75 1.88
C ILE A 308 -5.37 12.25 3.25
N THR A 309 -4.69 11.11 3.31
CA THR A 309 -4.24 10.57 4.61
C THR A 309 -3.30 11.55 5.32
N PRO A 310 -3.47 11.74 6.64
CA PRO A 310 -2.59 12.61 7.41
C PRO A 310 -1.23 11.97 7.68
N TYR A 311 -1.09 10.65 7.45
CA TYR A 311 0.12 9.89 7.68
C TYR A 311 0.25 8.77 6.67
N ALA A 312 1.26 8.85 5.81
CA ALA A 312 1.72 7.78 4.95
C ALA A 312 3.21 7.96 4.66
N LEU A 313 3.88 6.87 4.44
CA LEU A 313 5.26 6.83 4.00
C LEU A 313 5.34 6.11 2.65
N TYR A 314 6.36 6.40 1.86
CA TYR A 314 6.45 5.86 0.51
C TYR A 314 6.58 4.32 0.47
N TYR A 315 7.00 3.68 1.53
CA TYR A 315 6.98 2.22 1.67
C TYR A 315 5.56 1.65 1.92
N ASP A 316 4.55 2.52 2.07
CA ASP A 316 3.13 2.14 2.08
C ASP A 316 2.53 2.03 0.68
N TYR A 317 3.22 2.54 -0.33
CA TYR A 317 2.76 2.60 -1.73
C TYR A 317 2.59 1.26 -2.47
N PRO A 318 3.08 0.07 -2.02
CA PRO A 318 2.82 -1.18 -2.72
C PRO A 318 1.35 -1.40 -3.11
N SER A 319 0.40 -0.96 -2.28
CA SER A 319 -1.03 -1.07 -2.60
C SER A 319 -1.47 -0.18 -3.79
N LEU A 320 -0.75 0.92 -4.10
CA LEU A 320 -0.98 1.73 -5.29
C LEU A 320 -0.65 1.00 -6.60
N THR A 321 0.08 -0.12 -6.52
CA THR A 321 0.28 -1.03 -7.66
C THR A 321 -1.06 -1.39 -8.30
N LEU A 322 -2.10 -1.64 -7.50
CA LEU A 322 -3.45 -1.93 -7.98
C LEU A 322 -3.99 -0.82 -8.88
N ALA A 323 -3.90 0.44 -8.43
CA ALA A 323 -4.37 1.60 -9.18
C ALA A 323 -3.53 1.82 -10.45
N LEU A 324 -2.21 1.64 -10.36
CA LEU A 324 -1.30 1.79 -11.49
C LEU A 324 -1.56 0.74 -12.58
N PHE A 325 -1.83 -0.50 -12.17
CA PHE A 325 -2.20 -1.55 -13.10
C PHE A 325 -3.54 -1.31 -13.75
N PHE A 326 -4.52 -0.89 -12.97
CA PHE A 326 -5.83 -0.52 -13.51
C PHE A 326 -5.72 0.62 -14.53
N ALA A 327 -4.91 1.62 -14.24
CA ALA A 327 -4.68 2.75 -15.15
C ALA A 327 -3.92 2.37 -16.43
N ASN A 328 -3.18 1.26 -16.43
CA ASN A 328 -2.43 0.76 -17.58
C ASN A 328 -3.07 -0.49 -18.25
N ARG A 329 -4.30 -0.85 -17.87
CA ARG A 329 -4.95 -2.09 -18.35
C ARG A 329 -5.20 -2.11 -19.86
N LYS A 330 -5.42 -0.96 -20.46
CA LYS A 330 -5.67 -0.82 -21.91
C LYS A 330 -4.54 -0.07 -22.61
N SER A 331 -4.28 -0.48 -23.83
CA SER A 331 -3.49 0.27 -24.81
C SER A 331 -4.45 1.04 -25.69
N HIS A 332 -4.08 2.24 -26.05
CA HIS A 332 -4.88 3.06 -26.96
C HIS A 332 -4.53 2.74 -28.42
N SER A 333 -5.54 2.76 -29.29
CA SER A 333 -5.36 2.66 -30.75
C SER A 333 -4.71 3.94 -31.31
N ASN A 334 -4.97 5.07 -30.67
CA ASN A 334 -4.39 6.37 -31.01
C ASN A 334 -2.94 6.48 -30.48
N PRO A 335 -1.92 6.67 -31.36
CA PRO A 335 -0.52 6.76 -30.96
C PRO A 335 -0.24 7.95 -30.02
N LEU A 336 -0.97 9.06 -30.14
CA LEU A 336 -0.82 10.21 -29.24
C LEU A 336 -1.24 9.85 -27.81
N LEU A 337 -2.39 9.16 -27.64
CA LEU A 337 -2.84 8.71 -26.33
C LEU A 337 -1.85 7.72 -25.70
N THR A 338 -1.30 6.81 -26.52
CA THR A 338 -0.24 5.88 -26.09
C THR A 338 1.01 6.63 -25.63
N LEU A 339 1.43 7.67 -26.36
CA LEU A 339 2.60 8.48 -26.01
C LEU A 339 2.37 9.24 -24.69
N ILE A 340 1.19 9.82 -24.48
CA ILE A 340 0.82 10.49 -23.23
C ILE A 340 0.85 9.48 -22.06
N GLN A 341 0.28 8.29 -22.24
CA GLN A 341 0.31 7.24 -21.21
C GLN A 341 1.75 6.85 -20.83
N ILE A 342 2.63 6.67 -21.83
CA ILE A 342 4.05 6.40 -21.61
C ILE A 342 4.70 7.57 -20.85
N GLY A 343 4.46 8.81 -21.29
CA GLY A 343 4.99 10.00 -20.65
C GLY A 343 4.59 10.12 -19.19
N LEU A 344 3.33 9.84 -18.84
CA LEU A 344 2.85 9.82 -17.45
C LEU A 344 3.54 8.73 -16.63
N ASN A 345 3.72 7.52 -17.17
CA ASN A 345 4.45 6.46 -16.48
C ASN A 345 5.92 6.83 -16.24
N MET A 346 6.57 7.47 -17.23
CA MET A 346 7.94 7.97 -17.06
C MET A 346 8.03 9.09 -16.04
N ALA A 347 7.02 9.98 -15.97
CA ALA A 347 6.92 11.01 -14.94
C ALA A 347 6.76 10.40 -13.53
N ILE A 348 6.00 9.30 -13.40
CA ILE A 348 5.88 8.55 -12.14
C ILE A 348 7.25 8.00 -11.71
N ILE A 349 8.04 7.44 -12.63
CA ILE A 349 9.42 7.02 -12.33
C ILE A 349 10.26 8.22 -11.88
N ALA A 350 10.22 9.30 -12.63
CA ALA A 350 11.00 10.50 -12.34
C ALA A 350 10.64 11.08 -10.96
N SER A 351 9.38 10.95 -10.53
CA SER A 351 8.93 11.46 -9.22
C SER A 351 9.65 10.82 -8.03
N LEU A 352 10.26 9.64 -8.20
CA LEU A 352 11.09 9.01 -7.16
C LEU A 352 12.42 9.74 -6.93
N PHE A 353 12.88 10.47 -7.94
CA PHE A 353 14.20 11.15 -7.95
C PHE A 353 14.07 12.66 -7.81
N VAL A 354 12.84 13.19 -7.72
CA VAL A 354 12.59 14.63 -7.56
C VAL A 354 12.87 15.04 -6.11
N GLY A 355 13.72 16.06 -5.96
CA GLY A 355 13.97 16.74 -4.68
C GLY A 355 14.87 15.98 -3.71
N THR A 356 15.31 16.71 -2.69
CA THR A 356 16.24 16.24 -1.66
C THR A 356 15.54 15.61 -0.46
N THR A 357 14.22 15.74 -0.36
CA THR A 357 13.41 15.19 0.74
C THR A 357 12.38 14.19 0.24
N ILE A 358 12.05 13.23 1.06
CA ILE A 358 11.10 12.15 0.74
C ILE A 358 9.68 12.67 0.50
N SER A 359 9.32 13.81 1.09
CA SER A 359 8.01 14.44 0.89
C SER A 359 7.69 14.73 -0.58
N TYR A 360 8.69 14.97 -1.42
CA TYR A 360 8.50 15.14 -2.86
C TYR A 360 7.94 13.90 -3.56
N ARG A 361 8.07 12.71 -2.98
CA ARG A 361 7.48 11.47 -3.52
C ARG A 361 5.95 11.48 -3.52
N TYR A 362 5.31 12.45 -2.88
CA TYR A 362 3.88 12.68 -3.03
C TYR A 362 3.46 12.95 -4.49
N TRP A 363 4.38 13.42 -5.34
CA TRP A 363 4.16 13.49 -6.79
C TRP A 363 3.75 12.15 -7.40
N THR A 364 4.22 11.03 -6.87
CA THR A 364 3.79 9.70 -7.33
C THR A 364 2.27 9.52 -7.20
N VAL A 365 1.67 9.95 -6.08
CA VAL A 365 0.22 9.89 -5.84
C VAL A 365 -0.52 10.79 -6.84
N ILE A 366 -0.07 12.03 -7.01
CA ILE A 366 -0.66 12.99 -7.96
C ILE A 366 -0.63 12.42 -9.38
N LEU A 367 0.52 11.92 -9.81
CA LEU A 367 0.69 11.40 -11.17
C LEU A 367 -0.11 10.12 -11.42
N ILE A 368 -0.28 9.24 -10.44
CA ILE A 368 -1.18 8.07 -10.54
C ILE A 368 -2.63 8.55 -10.66
N ALA A 369 -3.05 9.55 -9.90
CA ALA A 369 -4.39 10.13 -10.02
C ALA A 369 -4.62 10.73 -11.42
N VAL A 370 -3.64 11.47 -11.95
CA VAL A 370 -3.68 12.02 -13.31
C VAL A 370 -3.74 10.91 -14.36
N LEU A 371 -2.95 9.85 -14.22
CA LEU A 371 -2.94 8.71 -15.14
C LEU A 371 -4.30 7.99 -15.14
N MET A 372 -4.92 7.80 -13.97
CA MET A 372 -6.26 7.21 -13.87
C MET A 372 -7.33 8.10 -14.52
N ALA A 373 -7.27 9.41 -14.30
CA ALA A 373 -8.18 10.36 -14.93
C ALA A 373 -8.00 10.38 -16.46
N PHE A 374 -6.75 10.41 -16.92
CA PHE A 374 -6.40 10.31 -18.34
C PHE A 374 -6.99 9.04 -18.98
N GLN A 375 -6.78 7.87 -18.35
CA GLN A 375 -7.30 6.61 -18.85
C GLN A 375 -8.83 6.64 -19.00
N HIS A 376 -9.52 7.22 -18.02
CA HIS A 376 -10.98 7.34 -18.07
C HIS A 376 -11.46 8.21 -19.25
N VAL A 377 -10.79 9.33 -19.51
CA VAL A 377 -11.10 10.22 -20.63
C VAL A 377 -10.76 9.53 -21.97
N ALA A 378 -9.60 8.89 -22.06
CA ALA A 378 -9.12 8.24 -23.28
C ALA A 378 -10.03 7.05 -23.70
N GLU A 379 -10.60 6.30 -22.74
CA GLU A 379 -11.58 5.26 -23.04
C GLU A 379 -12.84 5.83 -23.74
N GLY A 380 -13.26 7.03 -23.37
CA GLY A 380 -14.37 7.71 -24.04
C GLY A 380 -14.07 8.06 -25.50
N PHE A 381 -12.83 8.46 -25.81
CA PHE A 381 -12.41 8.76 -27.17
C PHE A 381 -12.28 7.50 -28.05
N ASP A 382 -11.76 6.39 -27.52
CA ASP A 382 -11.63 5.14 -28.27
C ASP A 382 -12.99 4.55 -28.68
N VAL A 383 -14.02 4.71 -27.84
CA VAL A 383 -15.41 4.27 -28.13
C VAL A 383 -16.06 5.15 -29.23
N ALA A 384 -15.74 6.43 -29.26
CA ALA A 384 -16.32 7.38 -30.23
C ALA A 384 -15.67 7.32 -31.63
N SER A 385 -14.58 6.55 -31.80
CA SER A 385 -13.86 6.47 -33.07
C SER A 385 -14.65 5.63 -34.07
N PRO A 386 -14.82 6.08 -35.35
CA PRO A 386 -15.64 5.38 -36.37
C PRO A 386 -15.16 3.94 -36.70
N ASN A 387 -13.89 3.62 -36.39
CA ASN A 387 -13.31 2.30 -36.64
C ASN A 387 -13.78 1.20 -35.66
N SER A 388 -14.45 1.56 -34.58
CA SER A 388 -15.00 0.58 -33.62
C SER A 388 -16.30 -0.08 -34.10
N ALA A 389 -16.97 0.50 -35.09
CA ALA A 389 -18.24 -0.02 -35.63
C ALA A 389 -18.07 -1.21 -36.59
N VAL A 390 -16.85 -1.49 -37.07
CA VAL A 390 -16.62 -2.52 -38.12
C VAL A 390 -16.36 -3.93 -37.54
N THR A 391 -16.18 -4.07 -36.22
CA THR A 391 -15.86 -5.37 -35.59
C THR A 391 -17.06 -6.08 -34.94
N LEU A 392 -18.28 -5.59 -35.15
CA LEU A 392 -19.53 -6.19 -34.60
C LEU A 392 -20.46 -6.79 -35.68
N SER A 393 -19.93 -7.06 -36.90
CA SER A 393 -20.70 -7.76 -37.95
C SER A 393 -20.19 -9.19 -38.20
#